data_e4789967c62f3eafcd325f0e47ed9f53
#
_entry.id   e4789967c62f3eafcd325f0e47ed9f53
#
_cell.length_a   1.000
_cell.length_b   1.000
_cell.length_c   1.000
_cell.angle_alpha   90.00
_cell.angle_beta   90.00
_cell.angle_gamma   90.00
#
_symmetry.space_group_name_H-M   'P 1'
#
loop_
_entity.id
_entity.type
_entity.pdbx_description
1 polymer ?
#
loop_
_entity_poly.entity_id
_entity_poly.type
_entity_poly.pdbx_seq_one_letter_code
_entity_poly.pdbx_strand_id
1 'polypeptide(L)' 'MALAAHLAELAEKHKLLERKIEAEVTRPGSDDLEIHKLKLEKLKLKDEIVRLSADETRH' A
#
# COMPACT_ATOMS: atom_id res chain seq x y z
N MET A 1 -1.14 6.39 21.22
CA MET A 1 -1.31 6.58 20.33
C MET A 1 -0.88 5.79 19.60
N ALA A 2 -1.03 5.72 18.98
CA ALA A 2 -1.28 4.85 18.51
C ALA A 2 -0.60 4.36 17.32
N LEU A 3 0.46 3.65 17.57
CA LEU A 3 1.13 2.93 16.50
C LEU A 3 0.16 1.94 15.84
N ALA A 4 -0.66 1.28 16.65
CA ALA A 4 -1.63 0.33 16.11
C ALA A 4 -2.63 1.02 15.18
N ALA A 5 -3.08 2.20 15.56
CA ALA A 5 -4.01 2.94 14.72
C ALA A 5 -3.34 3.40 13.44
N HIS A 6 -2.09 3.80 13.53
CA HIS A 6 -1.34 4.22 12.36
C HIS A 6 -1.12 3.06 11.40
N LEU A 7 -0.79 1.90 11.94
CA LEU A 7 -0.61 0.70 11.13
C LEU A 7 -1.92 0.30 10.45
N ALA A 8 -3.04 0.42 11.15
CA ALA A 8 -4.33 0.11 10.58
C ALA A 8 -4.64 1.05 9.42
N GLU A 9 -4.30 2.32 9.57
CA GLU A 9 -4.49 3.29 8.50
C GLU A 9 -3.67 2.94 7.27
N LEU A 10 -2.41 2.59 7.49
CA LEU A 10 -1.53 2.22 6.39
C LEU A 10 -2.02 0.95 5.70
N ALA A 11 -2.48 -0.01 6.48
CA ALA A 11 -3.01 -1.24 5.92
C ALA A 11 -4.24 -0.97 5.06
N GLU A 12 -5.08 -0.04 5.51
CA GLU A 12 -6.27 0.32 4.76
C GLU A 12 -5.90 0.99 3.44
N LYS A 13 -4.94 1.90 3.48
CA LYS A 13 -4.45 2.55 2.27
C LYS A 13 -3.87 1.52 1.30
N HIS A 14 -3.16 0.55 1.83
CA HIS A 14 -2.58 -0.51 1.02
C HIS A 14 -3.68 -1.29 0.29
N LYS A 15 -4.75 -1.61 0.99
CA LYS A 15 -5.88 -2.30 0.40
C LYS A 15 -6.52 -1.47 -0.71
N LEU A 16 -6.69 -0.17 -0.46
CA LEU A 16 -7.28 0.70 -1.45
C LEU A 16 -6.43 0.78 -2.71
N LEU A 17 -5.11 0.84 -2.53
CA LEU A 17 -4.20 0.84 -3.67
C LEU A 17 -4.28 -0.45 -4.44
N GLU A 18 -4.39 -1.57 -3.75
CA GLU A 18 -4.54 -2.86 -4.42
C GLU A 18 -5.79 -2.90 -5.28
N ARG A 19 -6.88 -2.37 -4.76
CA ARG A 19 -8.13 -2.30 -5.52
C ARG A 19 -7.99 -1.40 -6.74
N LYS A 20 -7.32 -0.28 -6.58
CA LYS A 20 -7.09 0.62 -7.70
C LYS A 20 -6.26 -0.04 -8.79
N ILE A 21 -5.21 -0.73 -8.38
CA ILE A 21 -4.36 -1.44 -9.33
C ILE A 21 -5.17 -2.48 -10.09
N GLU A 22 -5.98 -3.24 -9.36
CA GLU A 22 -6.81 -4.26 -9.97
C GLU A 22 -7.77 -3.67 -10.98
N ALA A 23 -8.39 -2.56 -10.61
CA ALA A 23 -9.33 -1.89 -11.50
C ALA A 23 -8.64 -1.38 -12.75
N GLU A 24 -7.43 -0.83 -12.60
CA GLU A 24 -6.69 -0.32 -13.74
C GLU A 24 -6.23 -1.44 -14.66
N VAL A 25 -5.77 -2.53 -14.08
CA VAL A 25 -5.27 -3.66 -14.87
C VAL A 25 -6.39 -4.29 -15.69
N THR A 26 -7.59 -4.35 -15.14
CA THR A 26 -8.71 -4.97 -15.84
C THR A 26 -9.43 -4.02 -16.77
N ARG A 27 -9.11 -2.74 -16.72
CA ARG A 27 -9.78 -1.77 -17.56
C ARG A 27 -9.16 -1.74 -18.95
N PRO A 28 -10.01 -1.84 -20.01
CA PRO A 28 -9.48 -1.74 -21.38
C PRO A 28 -8.89 -0.36 -21.59
N GLY A 29 -7.73 -0.31 -22.21
CA GLY A 29 -7.08 0.96 -22.47
C GLY A 29 -6.38 1.55 -21.26
N SER A 30 -6.08 0.72 -20.25
CA SER A 30 -5.37 1.21 -19.08
C SER A 30 -3.96 1.68 -19.45
N ASP A 31 -3.45 2.62 -18.67
CA ASP A 31 -2.14 3.20 -18.89
C ASP A 31 -1.11 2.44 -18.06
N ASP A 32 -0.14 1.85 -18.73
CA ASP A 32 0.92 1.11 -18.04
C ASP A 32 1.69 1.97 -17.07
N LEU A 33 1.87 3.24 -17.42
CA LEU A 33 2.57 4.16 -16.55
C LEU A 33 1.81 4.38 -15.25
N GLU A 34 0.50 4.51 -15.35
CA GLU A 34 -0.34 4.70 -14.18
C GLU A 34 -0.29 3.47 -13.27
N ILE A 35 -0.37 2.29 -13.89
CA ILE A 35 -0.27 1.04 -13.13
C ILE A 35 1.07 0.95 -12.43
N HIS A 36 2.13 1.32 -13.11
CA HIS A 36 3.46 1.30 -12.51
C HIS A 36 3.56 2.23 -11.30
N LYS A 37 2.99 3.42 -11.42
CA LYS A 37 2.96 4.37 -10.31
C LYS A 37 2.22 3.81 -9.11
N LEU A 38 1.08 3.20 -9.36
CA LEU A 38 0.27 2.63 -8.29
C LEU A 38 1.01 1.48 -7.60
N LYS A 39 1.71 0.67 -8.39
CA LYS A 39 2.51 -0.42 -7.82
C LYS A 39 3.64 0.10 -6.96
N LEU A 40 4.26 1.18 -7.38
CA LEU A 40 5.33 1.79 -6.59
C LEU A 40 4.81 2.33 -5.27
N GLU A 41 3.64 2.96 -5.30
CA GLU A 41 3.02 3.46 -4.09
C GLU A 41 2.68 2.32 -3.14
N LYS A 42 2.17 1.23 -3.69
CA LYS A 42 1.86 0.06 -2.89
C LYS A 42 3.11 -0.49 -2.21
N LEU A 43 4.20 -0.56 -2.93
CA LEU A 43 5.46 -1.03 -2.38
C LEU A 43 5.96 -0.14 -1.26
N LYS A 44 5.84 1.17 -1.43
CA LYS A 44 6.25 2.11 -0.39
C LYS A 44 5.42 1.94 0.87
N LEU A 45 4.13 1.78 0.71
CA LEU A 45 3.25 1.57 1.85
C LEU A 45 3.58 0.27 2.57
N LYS A 46 3.78 -0.78 1.81
CA LYS A 46 4.11 -2.07 2.40
C LYS A 46 5.43 -2.00 3.16
N ASP A 47 6.41 -1.33 2.59
CA ASP A 47 7.70 -1.16 3.22
C ASP A 47 7.55 -0.42 4.55
N GLU A 48 6.74 0.61 4.56
CA GLU A 48 6.48 1.39 5.76
C GLU A 48 5.80 0.55 6.83
N ILE A 49 4.81 -0.24 6.42
CA ILE A 49 4.11 -1.13 7.34
C ILE A 49 5.08 -2.13 7.97
N VAL A 50 5.94 -2.71 7.14
CA VAL A 50 6.91 -3.68 7.63
C VAL A 50 7.89 -3.04 8.60
N ARG A 51 8.35 -1.85 8.29
CA ARG A 51 9.29 -1.14 9.16
C ARG A 51 8.68 -0.84 10.51
N LEU A 52 7.45 -0.34 10.51
CA LEU A 52 6.79 -0.02 11.76
C LEU A 52 6.51 -1.27 12.58
N SER A 53 6.12 -2.34 11.90
CA SER A 53 5.89 -3.60 12.58
C SER A 53 7.17 -4.16 13.18
N ALA A 54 8.27 -4.06 12.45
CA ALA A 54 9.55 -4.53 12.95
C ALA A 54 9.99 -3.73 14.16
N ASP A 55 9.80 -2.42 14.12
CA ASP A 55 10.12 -1.58 15.26
C ASP A 55 9.32 -1.97 16.47
N GLU A 56 8.05 -2.24 16.26
CA GLU A 56 7.18 -2.62 17.36
C GLU A 56 7.61 -3.93 18.00
N THR A 57 8.05 -4.88 17.19
CA THR A 57 8.43 -6.18 17.71
C THR A 57 9.87 -6.23 18.17
N ARG A 58 10.62 -5.14 17.94
CA ARG A 58 11.97 -5.23 18.23
C ARG A 58 12.30 -4.88 19.60
N HIS A 59 11.69 -4.98 20.54
CA HIS A 59 12.08 -4.62 21.86
C HIS A 59 12.80 -5.73 22.56
#